data_5b1b69c52384b4d4ddc7bc9a44f70db9
#
_entry.id   5b1b69c52384b4d4ddc7bc9a44f70db9
#
_cell.length_a   1.000
_cell.length_b   1.000
_cell.length_c   1.000
_cell.angle_alpha   90.00
_cell.angle_beta   90.00
_cell.angle_gamma   90.00
#
_symmetry.space_group_name_H-M   'P 1'
#
loop_
_entity.id
_entity.type
_entity.pdbx_description
1 polymer ?
#
loop_
_entity_poly.entity_id
_entity_poly.type
_entity_poly.pdbx_seq_one_letter_code
_entity_poly.pdbx_strand_id
1 'polypeptide(L)'
;VADGRPWLPGRARRRRWAAVMDAAYWRLRDQPSALIGTYAATAPAEFFAVVSELFFEQPQALAQAEPAVYKELALLYQVHPLAW
;
A
#
# COMPACT_ATOMS: atom_id res chain seq x y z
N VAL A 1 -5.15 9.52 -9.32
CA VAL A 1 -3.87 10.22 -9.38
C VAL A 1 -2.88 9.36 -10.15
N ALA A 2 -2.24 9.94 -11.17
CA ALA A 2 -1.44 9.17 -12.13
C ALA A 2 -0.20 8.52 -11.50
N ASP A 3 0.33 9.11 -10.45
CA ASP A 3 1.53 8.59 -9.77
C ASP A 3 1.22 7.66 -8.59
N GLY A 4 -0.04 7.29 -8.42
CA GLY A 4 -0.46 6.43 -7.31
C GLY A 4 -0.54 7.15 -5.97
N ARG A 5 -0.55 8.47 -5.96
CA ARG A 5 -0.63 9.25 -4.74
C ARG A 5 -2.04 9.82 -4.58
N PRO A 6 -2.84 9.28 -3.64
CA PRO A 6 -4.18 9.82 -3.40
C PRO A 6 -4.09 11.18 -2.72
N TRP A 7 -5.17 11.96 -2.84
CA TRP A 7 -5.28 13.18 -2.07
C TRP A 7 -5.56 12.85 -0.62
N LEU A 8 -4.74 13.41 0.29
CA LEU A 8 -4.89 13.21 1.72
C LEU A 8 -4.86 14.55 2.43
N PRO A 9 -5.76 14.77 3.41
CA PRO A 9 -5.75 16.01 4.18
C PRO A 9 -4.54 16.03 5.11
N GLY A 10 -3.93 17.21 5.21
CA GLY A 10 -2.82 17.43 6.13
C GLY A 10 -1.47 17.00 5.60
N ARG A 11 -0.49 17.87 5.84
CA ARG A 11 0.88 17.66 5.37
C ARG A 11 1.54 16.46 6.04
N ALA A 12 1.31 16.30 7.35
CA ALA A 12 1.91 15.19 8.09
C ALA A 12 1.41 13.83 7.57
N ARG A 13 0.12 13.77 7.24
CA ARG A 13 -0.47 12.54 6.72
C ARG A 13 0.07 12.20 5.34
N ARG A 14 0.24 13.21 4.48
CA ARG A 14 0.83 13.00 3.15
C ARG A 14 2.27 12.54 3.23
N ARG A 15 3.05 13.10 4.16
CA ARG A 15 4.44 12.69 4.37
C ARG A 15 4.54 11.25 4.84
N ARG A 16 3.68 10.87 5.79
CA ARG A 16 3.68 9.50 6.31
C ARG A 16 3.27 8.52 5.22
N TRP A 17 2.24 8.83 4.46
CA TRP A 17 1.83 8.01 3.32
C TRP A 17 2.99 7.80 2.37
N ALA A 18 3.62 8.89 1.94
CA ALA A 18 4.75 8.82 1.01
C ALA A 18 5.89 7.99 1.59
N ALA A 19 6.24 8.21 2.85
CA ALA A 19 7.33 7.48 3.47
C ALA A 19 7.05 5.97 3.54
N VAL A 20 5.85 5.59 3.94
CA VAL A 20 5.47 4.18 4.05
C VAL A 20 5.40 3.52 2.67
N MET A 21 4.71 4.17 1.74
CA MET A 21 4.50 3.58 0.42
C MET A 21 5.79 3.54 -0.40
N ASP A 22 6.59 4.60 -0.35
CA ASP A 22 7.86 4.63 -1.08
C ASP A 22 8.83 3.59 -0.52
N ALA A 23 8.93 3.47 0.80
CA ALA A 23 9.81 2.47 1.41
C ALA A 23 9.40 1.05 1.02
N ALA A 24 8.10 0.76 1.03
CA ALA A 24 7.59 -0.55 0.65
C ALA A 24 7.83 -0.81 -0.84
N TYR A 25 7.57 0.19 -1.69
CA TYR A 25 7.76 0.07 -3.13
C TYR A 25 9.21 -0.27 -3.47
N TRP A 26 10.17 0.48 -2.92
CA TRP A 26 11.58 0.25 -3.21
C TRP A 26 12.08 -1.07 -2.65
N ARG A 27 11.64 -1.45 -1.45
CA ARG A 27 12.00 -2.74 -0.86
C ARG A 27 11.50 -3.91 -1.71
N LEU A 28 10.26 -3.82 -2.18
CA LEU A 28 9.66 -4.88 -2.98
C LEU A 28 10.19 -4.92 -4.41
N ARG A 29 10.68 -3.79 -4.91
CA ARG A 29 11.37 -3.75 -6.18
C ARG A 29 12.70 -4.52 -6.10
N ASP A 30 13.40 -4.39 -4.98
CA ASP A 30 14.66 -5.07 -4.73
C ASP A 30 14.45 -6.55 -4.38
N GLN A 31 13.44 -6.83 -3.57
CA GLN A 31 13.12 -8.18 -3.09
C GLN A 31 11.64 -8.45 -3.26
N PRO A 32 11.21 -8.87 -4.46
CA PRO A 32 9.79 -9.13 -4.73
C PRO A 32 9.24 -10.22 -3.82
N SER A 33 8.00 -10.06 -3.40
CA SER A 33 7.31 -11.07 -2.62
C SER A 33 6.33 -11.84 -3.51
N ALA A 34 6.04 -13.10 -3.14
CA ALA A 34 5.08 -13.90 -3.86
C ALA A 34 3.68 -13.29 -3.80
N LEU A 35 3.34 -12.64 -2.69
CA LEU A 35 2.02 -12.04 -2.52
C LEU A 35 1.81 -10.84 -3.45
N ILE A 36 2.78 -9.94 -3.51
CA ILE A 36 2.63 -8.68 -4.25
C ILE A 36 3.12 -8.83 -5.69
N GLY A 37 4.14 -9.63 -5.90
CA GLY A 37 4.67 -9.93 -7.22
C GLY A 37 5.58 -8.84 -7.75
N THR A 38 6.25 -9.15 -8.87
CA THR A 38 7.20 -8.22 -9.49
C THR A 38 6.51 -7.12 -10.28
N TYR A 39 5.29 -7.38 -10.74
CA TYR A 39 4.55 -6.41 -11.56
C TYR A 39 4.26 -5.11 -10.81
N ALA A 40 3.97 -5.22 -9.52
CA ALA A 40 3.66 -4.06 -8.69
C ALA A 40 4.85 -3.12 -8.52
N ALA A 41 6.07 -3.58 -8.77
CA ALA A 41 7.27 -2.76 -8.62
C ALA A 41 7.67 -2.05 -9.91
N THR A 42 6.85 -2.08 -10.96
CA THR A 42 7.16 -1.41 -12.23
C THR A 42 6.82 0.07 -12.20
N ALA A 43 5.84 0.48 -11.41
CA ALA A 43 5.45 1.88 -11.28
C ALA A 43 4.67 2.08 -9.98
N PRO A 44 4.75 3.28 -9.36
CA PRO A 44 4.01 3.55 -8.13
C PRO A 44 2.49 3.38 -8.27
N ALA A 45 1.92 3.73 -9.41
CA ALA A 45 0.48 3.56 -9.65
C ALA A 45 0.09 2.09 -9.65
N GLU A 46 0.91 1.23 -10.24
CA GLU A 46 0.68 -0.22 -10.23
C GLU A 46 0.80 -0.78 -8.80
N PHE A 47 1.79 -0.32 -8.06
CA PHE A 47 1.96 -0.73 -6.67
C PHE A 47 0.72 -0.38 -5.84
N PHE A 48 0.25 0.86 -5.95
CA PHE A 48 -0.93 1.32 -5.24
C PHE A 48 -2.16 0.46 -5.58
N ALA A 49 -2.35 0.17 -6.87
CA ALA A 49 -3.49 -0.64 -7.32
C ALA A 49 -3.42 -2.05 -6.74
N VAL A 50 -2.25 -2.69 -6.79
CA VAL A 50 -2.09 -4.06 -6.30
C VAL A 50 -2.29 -4.14 -4.80
N VAL A 51 -1.69 -3.25 -4.02
CA VAL A 51 -1.85 -3.31 -2.56
C VAL A 51 -3.26 -2.95 -2.12
N SER A 52 -3.95 -2.06 -2.87
CA SER A 52 -5.36 -1.76 -2.59
C SER A 52 -6.24 -2.98 -2.83
N GLU A 53 -6.01 -3.71 -3.92
CA GLU A 53 -6.74 -4.93 -4.20
C GLU A 53 -6.53 -5.97 -3.09
N LEU A 54 -5.28 -6.15 -2.68
CA LEU A 54 -4.96 -7.07 -1.58
C LEU A 54 -5.57 -6.64 -0.26
N PHE A 55 -5.64 -5.34 -0.03
CA PHE A 55 -6.26 -4.81 1.17
C PHE A 55 -7.71 -5.25 1.31
N PHE A 56 -8.47 -5.25 0.22
CA PHE A 56 -9.87 -5.65 0.24
C PHE A 56 -10.07 -7.15 0.09
N GLU A 57 -9.26 -7.83 -0.70
CA GLU A 57 -9.45 -9.25 -1.01
C GLU A 57 -8.66 -10.19 -0.11
N GLN A 58 -7.47 -9.79 0.33
CA GLN A 58 -6.61 -10.60 1.19
C GLN A 58 -6.03 -9.74 2.32
N PRO A 59 -6.88 -9.14 3.16
CA PRO A 59 -6.40 -8.20 4.18
C PRO A 59 -5.45 -8.83 5.18
N GLN A 60 -5.69 -10.08 5.57
CA GLN A 60 -4.84 -10.74 6.55
C GLN A 60 -3.44 -10.98 6.00
N ALA A 61 -3.35 -11.45 4.75
CA ALA A 61 -2.06 -11.67 4.12
C ALA A 61 -1.29 -10.36 3.95
N LEU A 62 -1.98 -9.29 3.53
CA LEU A 62 -1.34 -7.98 3.40
C LEU A 62 -0.87 -7.44 4.75
N ALA A 63 -1.71 -7.55 5.77
CA ALA A 63 -1.35 -7.06 7.11
C ALA A 63 -0.15 -7.79 7.69
N GLN A 64 0.00 -9.08 7.39
CA GLN A 64 1.16 -9.85 7.84
C GLN A 64 2.41 -9.49 7.07
N ALA A 65 2.31 -9.34 5.75
CA ALA A 65 3.46 -9.06 4.90
C ALA A 65 3.89 -7.60 4.98
N GLU A 66 2.93 -6.68 5.01
CA GLU A 66 3.18 -5.24 4.95
C GLU A 66 2.27 -4.50 5.94
N PRO A 67 2.54 -4.63 7.24
CA PRO A 67 1.64 -4.04 8.24
C PRO A 67 1.52 -2.52 8.15
N ALA A 68 2.61 -1.81 7.81
CA ALA A 68 2.55 -0.36 7.66
C ALA A 68 1.71 0.05 6.46
N VAL A 69 1.82 -0.67 5.34
CA VAL A 69 0.99 -0.44 4.16
C VAL A 69 -0.48 -0.68 4.47
N TYR A 70 -0.79 -1.79 5.15
CA TYR A 70 -2.16 -2.07 5.56
C TYR A 70 -2.74 -0.91 6.37
N LYS A 71 -1.98 -0.43 7.35
CA LYS A 71 -2.44 0.65 8.23
C LYS A 71 -2.73 1.93 7.45
N GLU A 72 -1.85 2.29 6.49
CA GLU A 72 -2.08 3.49 5.68
C GLU A 72 -3.30 3.34 4.80
N LEU A 73 -3.55 2.17 4.23
CA LEU A 73 -4.74 1.93 3.42
C LEU A 73 -6.01 1.96 4.26
N ALA A 74 -5.95 1.43 5.49
CA ALA A 74 -7.10 1.50 6.41
C ALA A 74 -7.45 2.95 6.73
N LEU A 75 -6.47 3.80 6.92
CA LEU A 75 -6.69 5.22 7.16
C LEU A 75 -7.24 5.93 5.91
N LEU A 76 -6.72 5.58 4.74
CA LEU A 76 -7.17 6.19 3.48
C LEU A 76 -8.62 5.84 3.20
N TYR A 77 -8.97 4.56 3.24
CA TYR A 77 -10.30 4.09 2.90
C TYR A 77 -11.28 4.17 4.06
N GLN A 78 -10.79 4.44 5.26
CA GLN A 78 -11.59 4.53 6.50
C GLN A 78 -12.39 3.26 6.76
N VAL A 79 -11.77 2.11 6.48
CA VAL A 79 -12.33 0.79 6.76
C VAL A 79 -11.23 -0.11 7.31
N HIS A 80 -11.65 -1.18 7.98
CA HIS A 80 -10.72 -2.12 8.58
C HIS A 80 -11.14 -3.54 8.21
N PRO A 81 -10.72 -4.03 7.01
CA PRO A 81 -11.19 -5.32 6.51
C PRO A 81 -10.93 -6.51 7.44
N LEU A 82 -9.89 -6.45 8.28
CA LEU A 82 -9.65 -7.52 9.24
C LEU A 82 -10.76 -7.68 10.28
N ALA A 83 -11.59 -6.66 10.44
CA ALA A 83 -12.72 -6.67 11.38
C ALA A 83 -14.02 -7.15 10.74
N TRP A 84 -14.02 -7.43 9.48
CA TRP A 84 -15.20 -7.90 8.74
C TRP A 84 -15.53 -9.36 9.03
#